data_327810915a1fbfcb498587d22546304a
#
_entry.id   327810915a1fbfcb498587d22546304a
#
_cell.length_a   1.000
_cell.length_b   1.000
_cell.length_c   1.000
_cell.angle_alpha   90.00
_cell.angle_beta   90.00
_cell.angle_gamma   90.00
#
_symmetry.space_group_name_H-M   'P 1'
#
loop_
_entity.id
_entity.type
_entity.pdbx_description
1 polymer ?
#
loop_
_entity_poly.entity_id
_entity_poly.type
_entity_poly.pdbx_seq_one_letter_code
_entity_poly.pdbx_strand_id
1 'polypeptide(L)'
;MASATASLLICFFALTLLMLHSNAAAAAAAAPSLYHSQSSKTWCVANPAASEVALRANLEFACSESDCAAIQGTGGCSFPDDDGSLPTRASVAMNAYYQARGRNSWNCFFNGTGLITITDPSSGSCKYA
;
A
#
# COMPACT_ATOMS: atom_id res chain seq x y z
N MET A 1 15.21 9.80 -67.39
CA MET A 1 15.37 10.70 -66.22
C MET A 1 14.23 10.63 -65.20
N ALA A 2 13.07 10.10 -65.52
CA ALA A 2 11.96 9.95 -64.57
C ALA A 2 12.11 8.79 -63.55
N SER A 3 12.95 7.80 -63.80
CA SER A 3 13.11 6.61 -62.94
C SER A 3 14.01 6.84 -61.71
N ALA A 4 14.86 7.83 -61.70
CA ALA A 4 15.75 8.09 -60.56
C ALA A 4 15.05 8.77 -59.37
N THR A 5 14.06 9.63 -59.65
CA THR A 5 13.29 10.33 -58.62
C THR A 5 12.28 9.42 -57.93
N ALA A 6 11.69 8.48 -58.64
CA ALA A 6 10.77 7.49 -58.07
C ALA A 6 11.47 6.51 -57.10
N SER A 7 12.69 6.09 -57.44
CA SER A 7 13.51 5.21 -56.58
C SER A 7 13.90 5.87 -55.24
N LEU A 8 14.24 7.15 -55.27
CA LEU A 8 14.57 7.92 -54.05
C LEU A 8 13.36 8.07 -53.12
N LEU A 9 12.18 8.32 -53.66
CA LEU A 9 10.95 8.45 -52.89
C LEU A 9 10.57 7.12 -52.20
N ILE A 10 10.72 5.99 -52.89
CA ILE A 10 10.45 4.68 -52.33
C ILE A 10 11.43 4.36 -51.17
N CYS A 11 12.71 4.72 -51.27
CA CYS A 11 13.68 4.54 -50.21
C CYS A 11 13.35 5.39 -48.96
N PHE A 12 12.88 6.62 -49.15
CA PHE A 12 12.47 7.47 -48.04
C PHE A 12 11.24 6.93 -47.33
N PHE A 13 10.24 6.40 -48.04
CA PHE A 13 9.06 5.77 -47.44
C PHE A 13 9.41 4.49 -46.70
N ALA A 14 10.32 3.68 -47.18
CA ALA A 14 10.77 2.46 -46.52
C ALA A 14 11.53 2.76 -45.21
N LEU A 15 12.37 3.80 -45.20
CA LEU A 15 13.11 4.25 -44.03
C LEU A 15 12.19 4.83 -42.92
N THR A 16 11.16 5.59 -43.30
CA THR A 16 10.20 6.13 -42.33
C THR A 16 9.31 5.03 -41.71
N LEU A 17 8.93 4.03 -42.49
CA LEU A 17 8.20 2.85 -41.96
C LEU A 17 9.03 2.04 -40.97
N LEU A 18 10.33 1.87 -41.19
CA LEU A 18 11.25 1.20 -40.30
C LEU A 18 11.40 1.92 -38.95
N MET A 19 11.42 3.27 -38.98
CA MET A 19 11.51 4.04 -37.74
C MET A 19 10.22 3.97 -36.90
N LEU A 20 9.06 3.89 -37.54
CA LEU A 20 7.77 3.73 -36.85
C LEU A 20 7.66 2.35 -36.16
N HIS A 21 8.23 1.29 -36.74
CA HIS A 21 8.24 -0.04 -36.13
C HIS A 21 9.19 -0.13 -34.94
N SER A 22 10.29 0.62 -34.95
CA SER A 22 11.24 0.65 -33.83
C SER A 22 10.62 1.29 -32.57
N ASN A 23 9.80 2.31 -32.73
CA ASN A 23 9.13 2.96 -31.61
C ASN A 23 8.04 2.07 -30.98
N ALA A 24 7.34 1.25 -31.76
CA ALA A 24 6.35 0.32 -31.25
C ALA A 24 6.99 -0.81 -30.43
N ALA A 25 8.18 -1.30 -30.80
CA ALA A 25 8.91 -2.30 -30.05
C ALA A 25 9.44 -1.77 -28.70
N ALA A 26 9.86 -0.50 -28.65
CA ALA A 26 10.30 0.13 -27.41
C ALA A 26 9.13 0.33 -26.41
N ALA A 27 7.93 0.65 -26.87
CA ALA A 27 6.73 0.78 -26.04
C ALA A 27 6.29 -0.58 -25.46
N ALA A 28 6.45 -1.68 -26.19
CA ALA A 28 6.14 -3.02 -25.70
C ALA A 28 7.13 -3.52 -24.63
N ALA A 29 8.40 -3.12 -24.68
CA ALA A 29 9.42 -3.50 -23.71
C ALA A 29 9.24 -2.79 -22.36
N ALA A 30 8.46 -1.72 -22.25
CA ALA A 30 8.15 -1.05 -20.99
C ALA A 30 7.00 -1.71 -20.22
N ALA A 31 6.25 -2.67 -20.80
CA ALA A 31 5.12 -3.34 -20.17
C ALA A 31 5.49 -4.17 -18.91
N PRO A 32 6.68 -4.81 -18.76
CA PRO A 32 7.04 -5.57 -17.57
C PRO A 32 7.14 -4.74 -16.28
N SER A 33 7.28 -3.43 -16.34
CA SER A 33 7.37 -2.58 -15.14
C SER A 33 6.07 -2.51 -14.33
N LEU A 34 4.95 -2.96 -14.88
CA LEU A 34 3.67 -3.05 -14.18
C LEU A 34 3.65 -4.14 -13.09
N TYR A 35 4.59 -5.06 -13.07
CA TYR A 35 4.71 -6.07 -12.01
C TYR A 35 5.07 -5.48 -10.64
N HIS A 36 5.60 -4.27 -10.57
CA HIS A 36 5.91 -3.59 -9.32
C HIS A 36 4.70 -2.97 -8.63
N SER A 37 3.53 -2.92 -9.27
CA SER A 37 2.30 -2.40 -8.67
C SER A 37 1.59 -3.40 -7.76
N GLN A 38 2.02 -4.65 -7.70
CA GLN A 38 1.51 -5.67 -6.78
C GLN A 38 2.34 -5.74 -5.49
N SER A 39 2.55 -4.60 -4.83
CA SER A 39 3.04 -4.65 -3.47
C SER A 39 1.96 -5.32 -2.62
N SER A 40 2.28 -6.43 -1.96
CA SER A 40 1.41 -7.07 -1.00
C SER A 40 1.00 -6.06 0.07
N LYS A 41 -0.25 -6.10 0.48
CA LYS A 41 -0.76 -5.27 1.56
C LYS A 41 0.05 -5.51 2.82
N THR A 42 0.30 -4.46 3.58
CA THR A 42 0.96 -4.53 4.88
C THR A 42 0.06 -3.91 5.94
N TRP A 43 0.27 -4.29 7.18
CA TRP A 43 -0.50 -3.82 8.33
C TRP A 43 0.43 -3.31 9.42
N CYS A 44 -0.09 -2.39 10.24
CA CYS A 44 0.59 -1.88 11.42
C CYS A 44 -0.03 -2.49 12.66
N VAL A 45 0.79 -3.12 13.48
CA VAL A 45 0.36 -3.72 14.74
C VAL A 45 1.22 -3.26 15.90
N ALA A 46 0.70 -3.37 17.12
CA ALA A 46 1.44 -3.03 18.32
C ALA A 46 2.60 -3.98 18.54
N ASN A 47 3.75 -3.44 18.96
CA ASN A 47 4.86 -4.26 19.41
C ASN A 47 4.45 -4.95 20.73
N PRO A 48 4.57 -6.28 20.83
CA PRO A 48 4.21 -7.00 22.06
C PRO A 48 4.98 -6.56 23.31
N ALA A 49 6.16 -5.96 23.14
CA ALA A 49 6.97 -5.44 24.24
C ALA A 49 6.61 -4.02 24.65
N ALA A 50 5.67 -3.37 23.97
CA ALA A 50 5.25 -2.01 24.32
C ALA A 50 4.50 -1.98 25.66
N SER A 51 4.72 -0.91 26.43
CA SER A 51 4.03 -0.71 27.69
C SER A 51 2.55 -0.38 27.47
N GLU A 52 1.72 -0.66 28.47
CA GLU A 52 0.30 -0.28 28.43
C GLU A 52 0.12 1.22 28.26
N VAL A 53 0.94 2.03 28.90
CA VAL A 53 0.90 3.50 28.76
C VAL A 53 1.14 3.90 27.30
N ALA A 54 2.14 3.31 26.66
CA ALA A 54 2.41 3.59 25.25
C ALA A 54 1.27 3.13 24.34
N LEU A 55 0.70 1.95 24.59
CA LEU A 55 -0.41 1.41 23.80
C LEU A 55 -1.69 2.25 23.93
N ARG A 56 -2.00 2.72 25.13
CA ARG A 56 -3.13 3.64 25.33
C ARG A 56 -2.93 4.95 24.59
N ALA A 57 -1.73 5.52 24.65
CA ALA A 57 -1.40 6.74 23.92
C ALA A 57 -1.52 6.53 22.39
N ASN A 58 -1.04 5.40 21.88
CA ASN A 58 -1.17 5.06 20.46
C ASN A 58 -2.63 4.91 20.03
N LEU A 59 -3.44 4.21 20.86
CA LEU A 59 -4.87 4.03 20.62
C LEU A 59 -5.59 5.38 20.53
N GLU A 60 -5.37 6.26 21.49
CA GLU A 60 -5.99 7.58 21.54
C GLU A 60 -5.57 8.43 20.34
N PHE A 61 -4.28 8.49 20.03
CA PHE A 61 -3.78 9.23 18.89
C PHE A 61 -4.36 8.70 17.59
N ALA A 62 -4.26 7.40 17.34
CA ALA A 62 -4.72 6.79 16.10
C ALA A 62 -6.22 7.00 15.89
N CYS A 63 -7.04 6.87 16.94
CA CYS A 63 -8.48 7.09 16.86
C CYS A 63 -8.87 8.57 16.74
N SER A 64 -8.02 9.50 17.15
CA SER A 64 -8.24 10.92 16.89
C SER A 64 -8.00 11.30 15.42
N GLU A 65 -7.23 10.51 14.69
CA GLU A 65 -6.77 10.79 13.34
C GLU A 65 -7.32 9.83 12.28
N SER A 66 -8.12 8.84 12.68
CA SER A 66 -8.67 7.83 11.77
C SER A 66 -9.98 7.26 12.29
N ASP A 67 -10.63 6.40 11.49
CA ASP A 67 -11.88 5.74 11.83
C ASP A 67 -11.61 4.51 12.72
N CYS A 68 -12.08 4.56 13.96
CA CYS A 68 -11.99 3.48 14.93
C CYS A 68 -13.32 2.76 15.18
N ALA A 69 -14.29 2.83 14.26
CA ALA A 69 -15.59 2.18 14.41
C ALA A 69 -15.47 0.67 14.65
N ALA A 70 -14.44 0.01 14.12
CA ALA A 70 -14.23 -1.42 14.30
C ALA A 70 -14.05 -1.85 15.76
N ILE A 71 -13.51 -0.98 16.62
CA ILE A 71 -13.32 -1.24 18.06
C ILE A 71 -14.38 -0.57 18.94
N GLN A 72 -15.39 0.01 18.38
CA GLN A 72 -16.44 0.75 19.10
C GLN A 72 -17.81 0.08 18.93
N GLY A 73 -18.64 0.13 19.98
CA GLY A 73 -20.02 -0.32 19.93
C GLY A 73 -20.16 -1.77 19.45
N THR A 74 -20.82 -1.94 18.30
CA THR A 74 -21.03 -3.26 17.66
C THR A 74 -20.00 -3.61 16.61
N GLY A 75 -18.88 -2.87 16.52
CA GLY A 75 -17.78 -3.16 15.60
C GLY A 75 -17.22 -4.57 15.79
N GLY A 76 -16.72 -5.17 14.70
CA GLY A 76 -16.22 -6.54 14.72
C GLY A 76 -14.98 -6.76 15.60
N CYS A 77 -14.29 -5.70 15.98
CA CYS A 77 -13.13 -5.71 16.89
C CYS A 77 -13.45 -5.07 18.24
N SER A 78 -14.72 -5.05 18.61
CA SER A 78 -15.18 -4.49 19.89
C SER A 78 -14.93 -5.48 21.03
N PHE A 79 -13.74 -5.40 21.63
CA PHE A 79 -13.34 -6.19 22.78
C PHE A 79 -13.61 -5.44 24.09
N PRO A 80 -13.67 -6.14 25.24
CA PRO A 80 -13.76 -5.48 26.54
C PRO A 80 -12.64 -4.46 26.73
N ASP A 81 -12.94 -3.34 27.41
CA ASP A 81 -11.94 -2.32 27.74
C ASP A 81 -11.11 -2.77 28.97
N ASP A 82 -10.30 -3.79 28.76
CA ASP A 82 -9.38 -4.32 29.76
C ASP A 82 -7.95 -4.37 29.21
N ASP A 83 -7.00 -4.62 30.09
CA ASP A 83 -5.58 -4.66 29.74
C ASP A 83 -5.25 -5.84 28.82
N GLY A 84 -6.00 -6.94 28.89
CA GLY A 84 -5.79 -8.11 28.04
C GLY A 84 -6.13 -7.86 26.59
N SER A 85 -7.10 -7.01 26.29
CA SER A 85 -7.51 -6.65 24.93
C SER A 85 -6.76 -5.44 24.37
N LEU A 86 -6.06 -4.68 25.21
CA LEU A 86 -5.40 -3.43 24.84
C LEU A 86 -4.43 -3.59 23.66
N PRO A 87 -3.55 -4.61 23.59
CA PRO A 87 -2.66 -4.77 22.44
C PRO A 87 -3.42 -4.95 21.13
N THR A 88 -4.50 -5.70 21.13
CA THR A 88 -5.33 -5.90 19.91
C THR A 88 -6.07 -4.62 19.54
N ARG A 89 -6.70 -3.94 20.48
CA ARG A 89 -7.43 -2.70 20.24
C ARG A 89 -6.48 -1.61 19.72
N ALA A 90 -5.30 -1.48 20.33
CA ALA A 90 -4.27 -0.56 19.87
C ALA A 90 -3.81 -0.91 18.45
N SER A 91 -3.59 -2.19 18.15
CA SER A 91 -3.20 -2.65 16.82
C SER A 91 -4.25 -2.31 15.75
N VAL A 92 -5.53 -2.52 16.03
CA VAL A 92 -6.61 -2.16 15.11
C VAL A 92 -6.61 -0.66 14.82
N ALA A 93 -6.48 0.17 15.84
CA ALA A 93 -6.45 1.62 15.71
C ALA A 93 -5.18 2.10 14.97
N MET A 94 -4.02 1.59 15.35
CA MET A 94 -2.75 1.93 14.70
C MET A 94 -2.77 1.57 13.21
N ASN A 95 -3.35 0.42 12.89
CA ASN A 95 -3.51 0.00 11.49
C ASN A 95 -4.51 0.87 10.74
N ALA A 96 -5.63 1.27 11.33
CA ALA A 96 -6.58 2.18 10.71
C ALA A 96 -5.90 3.50 10.31
N TYR A 97 -5.10 4.06 11.20
CA TYR A 97 -4.28 5.24 10.92
C TYR A 97 -3.26 4.97 9.80
N TYR A 98 -2.53 3.88 9.88
CA TYR A 98 -1.53 3.49 8.90
C TYR A 98 -2.11 3.34 7.49
N GLN A 99 -3.24 2.66 7.34
CA GLN A 99 -3.92 2.52 6.05
C GLN A 99 -4.42 3.88 5.52
N ALA A 100 -5.02 4.69 6.39
CA ALA A 100 -5.54 6.01 6.02
C ALA A 100 -4.45 6.96 5.53
N ARG A 101 -3.22 6.80 5.98
CA ARG A 101 -2.06 7.62 5.60
C ARG A 101 -1.26 7.07 4.42
N GLY A 102 -1.69 5.95 3.81
CA GLY A 102 -1.05 5.38 2.62
C GLY A 102 0.04 4.36 2.91
N ARG A 103 0.10 3.81 4.10
CA ARG A 103 1.03 2.75 4.49
C ARG A 103 2.51 3.13 4.38
N ASN A 104 2.84 4.33 4.75
CA ASN A 104 4.22 4.75 4.88
C ASN A 104 4.81 4.19 6.18
N SER A 105 6.07 3.77 6.16
CA SER A 105 6.71 3.18 7.34
C SER A 105 6.69 4.09 8.57
N TRP A 106 6.82 5.40 8.39
CA TRP A 106 6.75 6.37 9.48
C TRP A 106 5.35 6.51 10.09
N ASN A 107 4.30 6.08 9.40
CA ASN A 107 2.94 6.07 9.93
C ASN A 107 2.67 4.85 10.83
N CYS A 108 3.62 3.92 10.95
CA CYS A 108 3.59 2.80 11.88
C CYS A 108 4.72 2.84 12.91
N PHE A 109 5.49 3.91 12.97
CA PHE A 109 6.61 4.02 13.90
C PHE A 109 6.15 4.10 15.36
N PHE A 110 5.19 4.96 15.66
CA PHE A 110 4.61 5.14 17.01
C PHE A 110 5.66 5.15 18.10
N ASN A 111 6.71 5.95 17.90
CA ASN A 111 7.82 6.06 18.84
C ASN A 111 8.50 4.70 19.17
N GLY A 112 8.61 3.84 18.16
CA GLY A 112 9.23 2.51 18.29
C GLY A 112 8.29 1.42 18.81
N THR A 113 7.01 1.70 18.98
CA THR A 113 6.03 0.73 19.52
C THR A 113 5.12 0.14 18.46
N GLY A 114 5.28 0.51 17.18
CA GLY A 114 4.59 -0.09 16.05
C GLY A 114 5.47 -1.05 15.28
N LEU A 115 4.87 -2.08 14.70
CA LEU A 115 5.52 -3.06 13.83
C LEU A 115 4.71 -3.22 12.54
N ILE A 116 5.40 -3.26 11.42
CA ILE A 116 4.78 -3.58 10.12
C ILE A 116 4.83 -5.10 9.93
N THR A 117 3.69 -5.68 9.58
CA THR A 117 3.57 -7.10 9.24
C THR A 117 3.02 -7.28 7.83
N ILE A 118 3.48 -8.33 7.15
CA ILE A 118 2.97 -8.77 5.85
C ILE A 118 1.84 -9.79 5.98
N THR A 119 1.59 -10.29 7.19
CA THR A 119 0.54 -11.26 7.48
C THR A 119 -0.70 -10.50 7.98
N ASP A 120 -1.85 -10.75 7.37
CA ASP A 120 -3.13 -10.17 7.79
C ASP A 120 -3.44 -10.57 9.23
N PRO A 121 -3.54 -9.60 10.16
CA PRO A 121 -3.82 -9.90 11.56
C PRO A 121 -5.31 -10.13 11.86
N SER A 122 -6.18 -10.04 10.87
CA SER A 122 -7.62 -10.26 11.03
C SER A 122 -7.92 -11.64 11.57
N SER A 123 -8.90 -11.74 12.47
CA SER A 123 -9.30 -13.00 13.09
C SER A 123 -10.80 -12.97 13.41
N GLY A 124 -11.52 -14.02 12.99
CA GLY A 124 -12.97 -14.12 13.22
C GLY A 124 -13.73 -12.93 12.66
N SER A 125 -14.54 -12.27 13.47
CA SER A 125 -15.30 -11.07 13.11
C SER A 125 -14.44 -9.80 13.10
N CYS A 126 -13.23 -9.83 13.68
CA CYS A 126 -12.34 -8.69 13.69
C CYS A 126 -11.54 -8.62 12.39
N LYS A 127 -11.93 -7.70 11.53
CA LYS A 127 -11.26 -7.43 10.26
C LYS A 127 -10.50 -6.11 10.36
N TYR A 128 -9.20 -6.17 10.14
CA TYR A 128 -8.36 -4.97 10.07
C TYR A 128 -8.59 -4.24 8.73
N ALA A 129 -8.46 -2.94 8.78
CA ALA A 129 -8.55 -2.08 7.59
C ALA A 129 -7.49 -2.44 6.53
#